data_5137230810991b4e2f2d87b6ff1b56b7
#
_entry.id   5137230810991b4e2f2d87b6ff1b56b7
#
_cell.length_a   1.000
_cell.length_b   1.000
_cell.length_c   1.000
_cell.angle_alpha   90.00
_cell.angle_beta   90.00
_cell.angle_gamma   90.00
#
_symmetry.space_group_name_H-M   'P 1'
#
loop_
_entity.id
_entity.type
_entity.pdbx_description
1 polymer ?
#
loop_
_entity_poly.entity_id
_entity_poly.type
_entity_poly.pdbx_seq_one_letter_code
_entity_poly.pdbx_strand_id
1 'polypeptide(L)'
;MPPGRENELLNLSSRVASAFRRAACRWPPLFLPGLLSVLVLSGCGPSFLQSPAASPTHTYLLEWQGTAGKKGAANAPNLLVSPVLAAPGFDGSDMAYMRTPHEIEYFARHRWVDSPARMLEPLLVRAAAQSGLFSSVIEAGTGTRADLRLDSKLLHLQQVCRLNPSELQLALRVSLVEVASARLIASRVLSVSEPIAERSPYAGVEAANRAVDRLLKELQQFLETQLGKARH
;
A
#
# COMPACT_ATOMS: atom_id res chain seq x y z
N MET A 1 26.12 -31.35 38.62
CA MET A 1 26.10 -32.44 37.64
C MET A 1 25.26 -33.57 38.19
N PRO A 2 24.17 -33.96 37.56
CA PRO A 2 24.01 -35.30 37.03
C PRO A 2 23.45 -35.28 35.59
N PRO A 3 23.73 -36.34 34.80
CA PRO A 3 23.31 -36.49 33.44
C PRO A 3 22.02 -37.30 33.33
N GLY A 4 21.27 -37.14 32.25
CA GLY A 4 20.32 -38.17 31.83
C GLY A 4 18.89 -37.76 31.65
N ARG A 5 18.56 -37.26 30.42
CA ARG A 5 17.18 -37.32 29.87
C ARG A 5 17.21 -37.29 28.36
N GLU A 6 17.93 -38.19 27.73
CA GLU A 6 17.97 -38.39 26.26
C GLU A 6 17.54 -39.80 25.84
N ASN A 7 16.59 -40.44 26.48
CA ASN A 7 16.15 -41.79 26.06
C ASN A 7 14.67 -42.07 26.16
N GLU A 8 13.82 -41.07 25.97
CA GLU A 8 12.36 -41.31 26.05
C GLU A 8 11.56 -41.02 24.77
N LEU A 9 12.20 -40.75 23.64
CA LEU A 9 11.51 -40.43 22.37
C LEU A 9 11.66 -41.50 21.27
N LEU A 10 12.17 -42.69 21.57
CA LEU A 10 12.37 -43.75 20.56
C LEU A 10 11.50 -44.99 20.75
N ASN A 11 10.39 -44.96 21.49
CA ASN A 11 9.62 -46.16 21.76
C ASN A 11 8.10 -46.06 21.50
N LEU A 12 7.67 -45.26 20.52
CA LEU A 12 6.26 -45.15 20.15
C LEU A 12 5.94 -45.49 18.67
N SER A 13 6.87 -46.12 17.94
CA SER A 13 6.63 -46.45 16.52
C SER A 13 6.47 -47.96 16.21
N SER A 14 6.21 -48.85 17.17
CA SER A 14 6.19 -50.27 16.89
C SER A 14 4.96 -51.05 17.37
N ARG A 15 3.79 -50.41 17.51
CA ARG A 15 2.56 -51.17 17.92
C ARG A 15 1.30 -50.75 17.15
N VAL A 16 1.31 -50.74 15.81
CA VAL A 16 0.06 -50.87 15.03
C VAL A 16 0.36 -51.64 13.73
N ALA A 17 0.65 -52.91 13.86
CA ALA A 17 0.66 -53.81 12.71
C ALA A 17 0.30 -55.23 13.20
N SER A 18 -0.96 -55.51 13.34
CA SER A 18 -1.48 -56.90 13.27
C SER A 18 -2.94 -56.93 13.69
N ALA A 19 -3.88 -56.85 12.78
CA ALA A 19 -5.19 -57.53 12.87
C ALA A 19 -6.05 -57.16 11.64
N PHE A 20 -5.85 -57.82 10.52
CA PHE A 20 -6.93 -58.09 9.57
C PHE A 20 -6.63 -59.40 8.87
N ARG A 21 -7.00 -60.51 9.51
CA ARG A 21 -7.11 -61.80 8.87
C ARG A 21 -8.58 -62.08 8.53
N ARG A 22 -8.80 -62.26 7.20
CA ARG A 22 -9.68 -63.23 6.55
C ARG A 22 -11.10 -63.46 7.10
N ALA A 23 -12.07 -63.01 6.35
CA ALA A 23 -13.34 -63.68 6.23
C ALA A 23 -13.68 -63.82 4.73
N ALA A 24 -13.42 -65.01 4.21
CA ALA A 24 -13.94 -65.49 2.94
C ALA A 24 -15.39 -65.91 3.14
N CYS A 25 -16.34 -65.33 2.43
CA CYS A 25 -17.70 -65.84 2.39
C CYS A 25 -18.09 -66.18 0.96
N ARG A 26 -18.45 -67.42 0.78
CA ARG A 26 -18.77 -68.20 -0.43
C ARG A 26 -20.01 -67.62 -1.13
N TRP A 27 -19.94 -67.53 -2.44
CA TRP A 27 -21.11 -67.41 -3.32
C TRP A 27 -21.72 -68.73 -3.67
N PRO A 28 -23.04 -68.82 -3.83
CA PRO A 28 -23.69 -69.77 -4.73
C PRO A 28 -24.21 -69.08 -5.98
N PRO A 29 -24.18 -69.72 -7.14
CA PRO A 29 -24.69 -69.17 -8.39
C PRO A 29 -26.15 -69.57 -8.60
N LEU A 30 -27.00 -68.59 -8.99
CA LEU A 30 -28.28 -68.90 -9.61
C LEU A 30 -28.71 -67.81 -10.61
N PHE A 31 -28.59 -68.17 -11.84
CA PHE A 31 -29.40 -67.97 -13.04
C PHE A 31 -30.61 -67.02 -12.95
N LEU A 32 -30.74 -66.05 -13.84
CA LEU A 32 -31.42 -66.00 -15.14
C LEU A 32 -31.91 -64.58 -15.49
N PRO A 33 -32.29 -64.35 -16.72
CA PRO A 33 -31.97 -63.13 -17.45
C PRO A 33 -33.16 -62.19 -17.59
N GLY A 34 -32.86 -61.01 -18.00
CA GLY A 34 -33.87 -60.17 -18.69
C GLY A 34 -34.25 -58.91 -17.93
N LEU A 35 -33.74 -57.84 -18.34
CA LEU A 35 -34.51 -56.72 -18.85
C LEU A 35 -33.55 -55.56 -19.16
N LEU A 36 -33.36 -55.38 -20.43
CA LEU A 36 -32.68 -54.23 -21.00
C LEU A 36 -33.50 -52.97 -20.64
N SER A 37 -33.14 -52.29 -19.57
CA SER A 37 -33.63 -50.96 -19.25
C SER A 37 -32.51 -49.94 -19.51
N VAL A 38 -32.56 -49.36 -20.70
CA VAL A 38 -31.80 -48.15 -21.05
C VAL A 38 -32.33 -47.03 -20.17
N LEU A 39 -31.67 -46.85 -19.03
CA LEU A 39 -31.85 -45.64 -18.23
C LEU A 39 -30.94 -44.57 -18.82
N VAL A 40 -31.48 -43.72 -19.67
CA VAL A 40 -30.88 -42.44 -20.08
C VAL A 40 -30.80 -41.62 -18.80
N LEU A 41 -29.69 -41.70 -18.08
CA LEU A 41 -29.35 -40.73 -17.06
C LEU A 41 -29.05 -39.40 -17.74
N SER A 42 -30.08 -38.58 -17.89
CA SER A 42 -30.00 -37.17 -18.11
C SER A 42 -29.13 -36.56 -16.99
N GLY A 43 -27.85 -36.46 -17.23
CA GLY A 43 -26.90 -35.81 -16.32
C GLY A 43 -27.19 -34.31 -16.22
N CYS A 44 -28.15 -33.92 -15.38
CA CYS A 44 -28.13 -32.59 -14.78
C CYS A 44 -26.93 -32.54 -13.85
N GLY A 45 -25.75 -32.26 -14.40
CA GLY A 45 -24.58 -31.91 -13.61
C GLY A 45 -24.94 -30.64 -12.82
N PRO A 46 -24.90 -30.66 -11.48
CA PRO A 46 -25.06 -29.47 -10.71
C PRO A 46 -23.88 -28.53 -11.05
N SER A 47 -24.21 -27.40 -11.65
CA SER A 47 -23.28 -26.31 -11.92
C SER A 47 -22.80 -25.65 -10.60
N PHE A 48 -22.17 -26.43 -9.71
CA PHE A 48 -21.58 -25.92 -8.46
C PHE A 48 -20.23 -25.21 -8.67
N LEU A 49 -19.78 -25.09 -9.92
CA LEU A 49 -18.51 -24.41 -10.25
C LEU A 49 -18.73 -23.01 -10.84
N GLN A 50 -19.87 -22.40 -10.60
CA GLN A 50 -19.99 -20.99 -10.83
C GLN A 50 -19.20 -20.30 -9.72
N SER A 51 -17.91 -20.02 -9.98
CA SER A 51 -17.15 -19.09 -9.13
C SER A 51 -18.00 -17.82 -9.01
N PRO A 52 -18.31 -17.35 -7.81
CA PRO A 52 -19.06 -16.11 -7.65
C PRO A 52 -18.31 -15.05 -8.46
N ALA A 53 -19.03 -14.36 -9.35
CA ALA A 53 -18.44 -13.31 -10.16
C ALA A 53 -17.65 -12.39 -9.23
N ALA A 54 -16.36 -12.27 -9.48
CA ALA A 54 -15.49 -11.46 -8.63
C ALA A 54 -16.09 -10.06 -8.57
N SER A 55 -16.48 -9.61 -7.38
CA SER A 55 -17.03 -8.26 -7.23
C SER A 55 -16.00 -7.24 -7.74
N PRO A 56 -16.41 -6.20 -8.48
CA PRO A 56 -15.49 -5.27 -9.10
C PRO A 56 -14.59 -4.61 -8.05
N THR A 57 -13.31 -4.47 -8.38
CA THR A 57 -12.35 -3.71 -7.60
C THR A 57 -12.39 -2.26 -8.04
N HIS A 58 -12.54 -1.34 -7.09
CA HIS A 58 -12.50 0.10 -7.32
C HIS A 58 -11.06 0.59 -7.18
N THR A 59 -10.60 1.35 -8.18
CA THR A 59 -9.23 1.87 -8.22
C THR A 59 -9.28 3.39 -8.21
N TYR A 60 -8.45 4.02 -7.36
CA TYR A 60 -8.44 5.45 -7.11
C TYR A 60 -7.04 6.03 -7.29
N LEU A 61 -6.98 7.33 -7.51
CA LEU A 61 -5.70 8.05 -7.64
C LEU A 61 -5.65 9.28 -6.73
N LEU A 62 -4.44 9.73 -6.44
CA LEU A 62 -4.18 11.00 -5.79
C LEU A 62 -4.04 12.07 -6.87
N GLU A 63 -4.76 13.16 -6.73
CA GLU A 63 -4.76 14.29 -7.65
C GLU A 63 -4.47 15.59 -6.91
N TRP A 64 -3.95 16.53 -7.64
CA TRP A 64 -3.77 17.90 -7.18
C TRP A 64 -4.05 18.88 -8.32
N GLN A 65 -4.97 19.79 -8.08
CA GLN A 65 -5.38 20.81 -9.04
C GLN A 65 -4.61 22.13 -8.83
N GLY A 66 -3.30 22.04 -8.55
CA GLY A 66 -2.46 23.23 -8.43
C GLY A 66 -2.50 24.09 -9.70
N THR A 67 -2.46 25.40 -9.52
CA THR A 67 -2.43 26.37 -10.62
C THR A 67 -1.07 26.36 -11.34
N ALA A 68 -1.01 26.91 -12.56
CA ALA A 68 0.27 27.09 -13.27
C ALA A 68 1.25 27.91 -12.42
N GLY A 69 2.45 27.36 -12.21
CA GLY A 69 3.44 27.97 -11.32
C GLY A 69 4.14 29.19 -11.91
N LYS A 70 4.74 29.97 -11.05
CA LYS A 70 5.66 31.06 -11.44
C LYS A 70 7.01 30.43 -11.82
N LYS A 71 7.60 30.88 -12.91
CA LYS A 71 8.97 30.51 -13.25
C LYS A 71 9.92 31.18 -12.26
N GLY A 72 10.84 30.40 -11.68
CA GLY A 72 11.88 30.96 -10.82
C GLY A 72 12.87 31.82 -11.56
N ALA A 73 13.65 32.62 -10.82
CA ALA A 73 14.71 33.44 -11.38
C ALA A 73 15.79 32.54 -12.02
N ALA A 74 16.41 33.02 -13.09
CA ALA A 74 17.44 32.26 -13.83
C ALA A 74 18.66 31.88 -12.97
N ASN A 75 18.96 32.67 -11.93
CA ASN A 75 20.03 32.40 -10.96
C ASN A 75 19.57 31.66 -9.70
N ALA A 76 18.30 31.20 -9.65
CA ALA A 76 17.83 30.35 -8.56
C ALA A 76 18.43 28.95 -8.68
N PRO A 77 18.56 28.20 -7.55
CA PRO A 77 19.11 26.85 -7.57
C PRO A 77 18.23 25.87 -8.36
N ASN A 78 18.84 24.81 -8.87
CA ASN A 78 18.14 23.67 -9.43
C ASN A 78 17.81 22.68 -8.33
N LEU A 79 16.57 22.20 -8.29
CA LEU A 79 16.12 21.20 -7.32
C LEU A 79 15.93 19.85 -8.00
N LEU A 80 16.59 18.81 -7.47
CA LEU A 80 16.29 17.41 -7.78
C LEU A 80 15.27 16.88 -6.78
N VAL A 81 14.17 16.32 -7.25
CA VAL A 81 13.23 15.56 -6.42
C VAL A 81 13.57 14.08 -6.55
N SER A 82 13.96 13.47 -5.43
CA SER A 82 14.23 12.03 -5.36
C SER A 82 12.93 11.24 -5.38
N PRO A 83 12.95 9.96 -5.83
CA PRO A 83 11.81 9.06 -5.67
C PRO A 83 11.33 9.01 -4.23
N VAL A 84 10.02 9.02 -4.06
CA VAL A 84 9.41 8.98 -2.72
C VAL A 84 9.49 7.57 -2.15
N LEU A 85 10.19 7.41 -1.03
CA LEU A 85 10.20 6.15 -0.28
C LEU A 85 8.91 5.99 0.50
N ALA A 86 8.53 4.75 0.84
CA ALA A 86 7.42 4.48 1.74
C ALA A 86 7.89 3.78 3.02
N ALA A 87 7.18 4.00 4.12
CA ALA A 87 7.32 3.18 5.31
C ALA A 87 6.68 1.79 5.06
N PRO A 88 7.17 0.73 5.74
CA PRO A 88 6.56 -0.59 5.66
C PRO A 88 5.05 -0.54 5.93
N GLY A 89 4.26 -1.27 5.14
CA GLY A 89 2.79 -1.26 5.20
C GLY A 89 2.11 -0.15 4.39
N PHE A 90 2.89 0.79 3.79
CA PHE A 90 2.38 1.87 2.92
C PHE A 90 3.09 1.90 1.55
N ASP A 91 3.82 0.85 1.23
CA ASP A 91 4.60 0.69 -0.01
C ASP A 91 3.81 0.04 -1.15
N GLY A 92 2.67 -0.59 -0.84
CA GLY A 92 1.74 -1.18 -1.80
C GLY A 92 0.65 -0.22 -2.28
N SER A 93 -0.21 -0.71 -3.17
CA SER A 93 -1.39 0.00 -3.67
C SER A 93 -2.64 -0.19 -2.82
N ASP A 94 -2.56 -0.89 -1.70
CA ASP A 94 -3.70 -1.15 -0.85
C ASP A 94 -4.08 0.08 -0.02
N MET A 95 -5.38 0.33 0.12
CA MET A 95 -5.89 1.42 0.93
C MET A 95 -5.95 1.00 2.40
N ALA A 96 -5.10 1.62 3.22
CA ALA A 96 -4.99 1.31 4.65
C ALA A 96 -6.06 2.01 5.48
N TYR A 97 -6.59 1.32 6.50
CA TYR A 97 -7.44 1.90 7.53
C TYR A 97 -7.18 1.29 8.91
N MET A 98 -7.60 1.98 9.96
CA MET A 98 -7.46 1.54 11.36
C MET A 98 -8.80 1.66 12.09
N ARG A 99 -9.27 0.55 12.66
CA ARG A 99 -10.41 0.51 13.60
C ARG A 99 -9.96 0.37 15.04
N THR A 100 -8.87 -0.33 15.22
CA THR A 100 -8.26 -0.61 16.53
C THR A 100 -6.88 0.06 16.59
N PRO A 101 -6.41 0.57 17.73
CA PRO A 101 -5.04 1.07 17.88
C PRO A 101 -4.01 -0.02 17.53
N HIS A 102 -2.95 0.36 16.81
CA HIS A 102 -1.84 -0.52 16.43
C HIS A 102 -2.19 -1.64 15.44
N GLU A 103 -3.39 -1.65 14.86
CA GLU A 103 -3.84 -2.62 13.88
C GLU A 103 -4.12 -1.93 12.54
N ILE A 104 -3.36 -2.29 11.51
CA ILE A 104 -3.56 -1.83 10.14
C ILE A 104 -4.35 -2.89 9.39
N GLU A 105 -5.42 -2.46 8.74
CA GLU A 105 -6.25 -3.26 7.87
C GLU A 105 -6.26 -2.64 6.47
N TYR A 106 -6.58 -3.45 5.45
CA TYR A 106 -6.66 -2.99 4.08
C TYR A 106 -8.03 -3.29 3.47
N PHE A 107 -8.55 -2.36 2.67
CA PHE A 107 -9.81 -2.58 1.98
C PHE A 107 -9.68 -3.67 0.92
N ALA A 108 -10.52 -4.70 0.98
CA ALA A 108 -10.43 -5.85 0.08
C ALA A 108 -10.72 -5.52 -1.40
N ARG A 109 -11.54 -4.49 -1.68
CA ARG A 109 -12.05 -4.15 -3.03
C ARG A 109 -11.81 -2.69 -3.43
N HIS A 110 -11.00 -1.98 -2.66
CA HIS A 110 -10.67 -0.58 -2.92
C HIS A 110 -9.17 -0.41 -2.81
N ARG A 111 -8.54 0.12 -3.84
CA ARG A 111 -7.10 0.30 -3.89
C ARG A 111 -6.71 1.57 -4.63
N TRP A 112 -5.51 1.99 -4.42
CA TRP A 112 -4.88 3.02 -5.23
C TRP A 112 -4.46 2.44 -6.58
N VAL A 113 -4.35 3.29 -7.62
CA VAL A 113 -3.88 2.89 -8.96
C VAL A 113 -2.40 2.45 -8.92
N ASP A 114 -1.62 3.05 -8.04
CA ASP A 114 -0.22 2.70 -7.74
C ASP A 114 0.03 2.96 -6.25
N SER A 115 1.24 2.67 -5.74
CA SER A 115 1.55 3.01 -4.35
C SER A 115 1.42 4.52 -4.12
N PRO A 116 0.88 4.96 -2.98
CA PRO A 116 0.74 6.38 -2.68
C PRO A 116 2.06 7.17 -2.77
N ALA A 117 3.19 6.53 -2.44
CA ALA A 117 4.51 7.14 -2.58
C ALA A 117 4.81 7.52 -4.03
N ARG A 118 4.56 6.60 -4.98
CA ARG A 118 4.78 6.86 -6.41
C ARG A 118 3.81 7.89 -6.98
N MET A 119 2.56 7.88 -6.52
CA MET A 119 1.57 8.89 -6.92
C MET A 119 1.91 10.29 -6.39
N LEU A 120 2.51 10.39 -5.19
CA LEU A 120 2.93 11.67 -4.61
C LEU A 120 4.13 12.29 -5.33
N GLU A 121 5.02 11.50 -5.91
CA GLU A 121 6.26 11.99 -6.56
C GLU A 121 6.00 13.07 -7.61
N PRO A 122 5.18 12.86 -8.66
CA PRO A 122 4.89 13.90 -9.64
C PRO A 122 4.17 15.12 -9.04
N LEU A 123 3.42 14.93 -7.96
CA LEU A 123 2.75 16.03 -7.27
C LEU A 123 3.73 16.92 -6.51
N LEU A 124 4.75 16.32 -5.87
CA LEU A 124 5.85 17.05 -5.23
C LEU A 124 6.68 17.85 -6.24
N VAL A 125 7.00 17.23 -7.39
CA VAL A 125 7.70 17.92 -8.50
C VAL A 125 6.91 19.13 -8.96
N ARG A 126 5.62 18.97 -9.22
CA ARG A 126 4.73 20.07 -9.63
C ARG A 126 4.62 21.16 -8.57
N ALA A 127 4.47 20.80 -7.29
CA ALA A 127 4.39 21.75 -6.20
C ALA A 127 5.67 22.56 -6.04
N ALA A 128 6.82 21.91 -6.11
CA ALA A 128 8.12 22.57 -6.09
C ALA A 128 8.31 23.52 -7.30
N ALA A 129 7.94 23.07 -8.52
CA ALA A 129 8.03 23.89 -9.72
C ALA A 129 7.12 25.13 -9.65
N GLN A 130 5.92 24.98 -9.08
CA GLN A 130 4.95 26.06 -8.93
C GLN A 130 5.34 27.10 -7.87
N SER A 131 6.24 26.76 -6.94
CA SER A 131 6.69 27.70 -5.91
C SER A 131 7.41 28.91 -6.46
N GLY A 132 8.02 28.81 -7.67
CA GLY A 132 8.84 29.84 -8.26
C GLY A 132 10.20 30.08 -7.56
N LEU A 133 10.59 29.15 -6.68
CA LEU A 133 11.81 29.22 -5.89
C LEU A 133 13.05 28.71 -6.64
N PHE A 134 12.84 27.90 -7.67
CA PHE A 134 13.88 27.17 -8.40
C PHE A 134 13.92 27.59 -9.86
N SER A 135 15.12 27.67 -10.45
CA SER A 135 15.28 27.89 -11.89
C SER A 135 14.80 26.66 -12.68
N SER A 136 14.99 25.46 -12.11
CA SER A 136 14.51 24.19 -12.65
C SER A 136 14.21 23.22 -11.52
N VAL A 137 13.16 22.41 -11.70
CA VAL A 137 12.85 21.25 -10.84
C VAL A 137 12.97 19.99 -11.70
N ILE A 138 13.77 19.06 -11.25
CA ILE A 138 14.28 17.92 -12.00
C ILE A 138 13.82 16.65 -11.31
N GLU A 139 13.31 15.69 -12.08
CA GLU A 139 13.04 14.34 -11.61
C GLU A 139 14.31 13.48 -11.65
N ALA A 140 14.41 12.48 -10.80
CA ALA A 140 15.52 11.56 -10.79
C ALA A 140 15.65 10.82 -12.15
N GLY A 141 16.90 10.58 -12.59
CA GLY A 141 17.19 9.87 -13.83
C GLY A 141 17.44 10.73 -15.07
N THR A 142 17.27 12.06 -15.00
CA THR A 142 17.48 12.95 -16.16
C THR A 142 18.95 13.33 -16.42
N GLY A 143 19.88 12.94 -15.55
CA GLY A 143 21.31 13.25 -15.68
C GLY A 143 21.68 14.73 -15.52
N THR A 144 20.74 15.58 -15.20
CA THR A 144 20.94 17.04 -15.04
C THR A 144 21.55 17.33 -13.67
N ARG A 145 22.49 18.28 -13.62
CA ARG A 145 23.13 18.71 -12.36
C ARG A 145 22.14 19.51 -11.52
N ALA A 146 22.01 19.13 -10.24
CA ALA A 146 21.21 19.84 -9.26
C ALA A 146 22.09 20.45 -8.17
N ASP A 147 21.65 21.58 -7.61
CA ASP A 147 22.28 22.24 -6.47
C ASP A 147 21.70 21.73 -5.15
N LEU A 148 20.40 21.47 -5.17
CA LEU A 148 19.62 20.98 -4.03
C LEU A 148 18.91 19.69 -4.38
N ARG A 149 18.67 18.84 -3.36
CA ARG A 149 17.90 17.61 -3.47
C ARG A 149 16.83 17.56 -2.39
N LEU A 150 15.62 17.22 -2.80
CA LEU A 150 14.49 16.94 -1.91
C LEU A 150 14.31 15.44 -1.80
N ASP A 151 14.64 14.88 -0.63
CA ASP A 151 14.38 13.50 -0.29
C ASP A 151 13.07 13.41 0.49
N SER A 152 12.20 12.46 0.16
CA SER A 152 10.89 12.32 0.77
C SER A 152 10.61 10.89 1.18
N LYS A 153 9.90 10.72 2.32
CA LYS A 153 9.43 9.41 2.79
C LYS A 153 7.99 9.52 3.29
N LEU A 154 7.08 8.81 2.63
CA LEU A 154 5.72 8.60 3.10
C LEU A 154 5.77 7.77 4.39
N LEU A 155 5.26 8.32 5.47
CA LEU A 155 5.19 7.66 6.75
C LEU A 155 3.89 6.89 6.91
N HIS A 156 2.78 7.49 6.52
CA HIS A 156 1.47 6.84 6.41
C HIS A 156 0.51 7.64 5.53
N LEU A 157 -0.43 6.93 4.93
CA LEU A 157 -1.68 7.41 4.34
C LEU A 157 -2.77 6.43 4.73
N GLN A 158 -3.63 6.78 5.68
CA GLN A 158 -4.59 5.84 6.27
C GLN A 158 -5.87 6.53 6.74
N GLN A 159 -6.96 5.78 6.74
CA GLN A 159 -8.22 6.21 7.34
C GLN A 159 -8.28 5.74 8.80
N VAL A 160 -8.53 6.64 9.74
CA VAL A 160 -8.66 6.32 11.17
C VAL A 160 -10.14 6.30 11.52
N CYS A 161 -10.76 5.11 11.41
CA CYS A 161 -12.20 4.91 11.57
C CYS A 161 -12.64 4.83 13.04
N ARG A 162 -11.73 4.73 14.00
CA ARG A 162 -12.01 4.72 15.44
C ARG A 162 -12.36 6.09 16.02
N LEU A 163 -12.06 7.17 15.29
CA LEU A 163 -12.39 8.53 15.66
C LEU A 163 -13.83 8.89 15.30
N ASN A 164 -14.38 9.90 15.94
CA ASN A 164 -15.70 10.44 15.60
C ASN A 164 -15.62 11.98 15.55
N PRO A 165 -15.62 12.58 14.34
CA PRO A 165 -15.68 11.92 13.04
C PRO A 165 -14.43 11.08 12.71
N SER A 166 -14.55 10.14 11.76
CA SER A 166 -13.40 9.44 11.18
C SER A 166 -12.49 10.43 10.46
N GLU A 167 -11.20 10.16 10.43
CA GLU A 167 -10.20 11.04 9.81
C GLU A 167 -9.32 10.29 8.82
N LEU A 168 -8.90 10.95 7.77
CA LEU A 168 -7.75 10.56 6.97
C LEU A 168 -6.50 11.21 7.57
N GLN A 169 -5.45 10.44 7.73
CA GLN A 169 -4.14 10.91 8.18
C GLN A 169 -3.10 10.67 7.09
N LEU A 170 -2.38 11.73 6.72
CA LEU A 170 -1.28 11.71 5.77
C LEU A 170 -0.06 12.34 6.44
N ALA A 171 1.07 11.61 6.46
CA ALA A 171 2.34 12.16 6.92
C ALA A 171 3.47 11.83 5.97
N LEU A 172 4.24 12.86 5.61
CA LEU A 172 5.39 12.80 4.73
C LEU A 172 6.60 13.45 5.43
N ARG A 173 7.70 12.72 5.57
CA ARG A 173 8.97 13.34 5.94
C ARG A 173 9.61 13.90 4.70
N VAL A 174 10.06 15.14 4.76
CA VAL A 174 10.83 15.81 3.70
C VAL A 174 12.18 16.25 4.25
N SER A 175 13.22 16.14 3.43
CA SER A 175 14.59 16.53 3.77
C SER A 175 15.21 17.26 2.60
N LEU A 176 15.66 18.51 2.82
CA LEU A 176 16.35 19.32 1.84
C LEU A 176 17.86 19.17 2.05
N VAL A 177 18.57 18.76 1.02
CA VAL A 177 20.00 18.45 1.04
C VAL A 177 20.72 19.31 0.01
N GLU A 178 21.85 19.88 0.37
CA GLU A 178 22.82 20.52 -0.54
C GLU A 178 23.64 19.43 -1.23
N VAL A 179 23.59 19.36 -2.56
CA VAL A 179 24.19 18.24 -3.32
C VAL A 179 25.71 18.27 -3.25
N ALA A 180 26.33 19.46 -3.38
CA ALA A 180 27.79 19.59 -3.47
C ALA A 180 28.52 19.10 -2.21
N SER A 181 27.95 19.37 -1.02
CA SER A 181 28.55 19.01 0.27
C SER A 181 27.87 17.79 0.93
N ALA A 182 26.79 17.26 0.34
CA ALA A 182 25.90 16.27 0.92
C ALA A 182 25.34 16.69 2.29
N ARG A 183 25.27 17.98 2.58
CA ARG A 183 24.84 18.53 3.86
C ARG A 183 23.32 18.62 3.94
N LEU A 184 22.75 18.06 4.99
CA LEU A 184 21.34 18.25 5.32
C LEU A 184 21.09 19.70 5.72
N ILE A 185 20.30 20.43 4.93
CA ILE A 185 19.90 21.82 5.23
C ILE A 185 18.80 21.81 6.29
N ALA A 186 17.75 21.04 6.05
CA ALA A 186 16.62 20.90 6.97
C ALA A 186 15.85 19.60 6.72
N SER A 187 15.19 19.10 7.77
CA SER A 187 14.23 18.01 7.67
C SER A 187 12.99 18.31 8.48
N ARG A 188 11.81 17.93 7.97
CA ARG A 188 10.53 18.15 8.62
C ARG A 188 9.57 17.02 8.29
N VAL A 189 8.70 16.69 9.24
CA VAL A 189 7.52 15.87 8.99
C VAL A 189 6.34 16.80 8.73
N LEU A 190 5.78 16.73 7.53
CA LEU A 190 4.52 17.35 7.16
C LEU A 190 3.41 16.37 7.53
N SER A 191 2.45 16.80 8.32
CA SER A 191 1.40 15.92 8.84
C SER A 191 0.05 16.61 8.76
N VAL A 192 -0.88 16.00 8.04
CA VAL A 192 -2.21 16.54 7.78
C VAL A 192 -3.26 15.51 8.20
N SER A 193 -4.29 15.99 8.90
CA SER A 193 -5.50 15.23 9.16
C SER A 193 -6.69 15.93 8.50
N GLU A 194 -7.53 15.15 7.82
CA GLU A 194 -8.74 15.60 7.15
C GLU A 194 -9.95 14.79 7.63
N PRO A 195 -11.06 15.44 8.03
CA PRO A 195 -12.26 14.73 8.42
C PRO A 195 -12.83 13.97 7.21
N ILE A 196 -13.33 12.76 7.47
CA ILE A 196 -14.04 11.94 6.50
C ILE A 196 -15.54 12.19 6.73
N ALA A 197 -16.24 12.70 5.72
CA ALA A 197 -17.62 13.13 5.83
C ALA A 197 -18.57 11.95 6.14
N GLU A 198 -18.30 10.78 5.57
CA GLU A 198 -19.07 9.56 5.80
C GLU A 198 -18.16 8.33 5.84
N ARG A 199 -18.60 7.26 6.51
CA ARG A 199 -17.80 6.04 6.64
C ARG A 199 -17.84 5.21 5.36
N SER A 200 -17.18 5.71 4.30
CA SER A 200 -17.02 5.00 3.04
C SER A 200 -15.57 5.06 2.55
N PRO A 201 -15.09 4.06 1.80
CA PRO A 201 -13.77 4.12 1.18
C PRO A 201 -13.60 5.32 0.27
N TYR A 202 -14.65 5.70 -0.48
CA TYR A 202 -14.62 6.83 -1.40
C TYR A 202 -14.50 8.18 -0.69
N ALA A 203 -15.24 8.39 0.40
CA ALA A 203 -15.09 9.61 1.21
C ALA A 203 -13.67 9.75 1.80
N GLY A 204 -13.02 8.60 2.08
CA GLY A 204 -11.60 8.57 2.43
C GLY A 204 -10.69 9.02 1.28
N VAL A 205 -11.01 8.68 0.03
CA VAL A 205 -10.27 9.16 -1.15
C VAL A 205 -10.42 10.68 -1.32
N GLU A 206 -11.62 11.21 -1.15
CA GLU A 206 -11.85 12.66 -1.19
C GLU A 206 -11.07 13.39 -0.10
N ALA A 207 -11.06 12.84 1.13
CA ALA A 207 -10.26 13.37 2.22
C ALA A 207 -8.76 13.28 1.93
N ALA A 208 -8.30 12.21 1.25
CA ALA A 208 -6.90 12.05 0.85
C ALA A 208 -6.47 13.14 -0.15
N ASN A 209 -7.31 13.46 -1.11
CA ASN A 209 -7.01 14.52 -2.08
C ASN A 209 -6.99 15.91 -1.43
N ARG A 210 -7.87 16.18 -0.45
CA ARG A 210 -7.78 17.41 0.36
C ARG A 210 -6.51 17.45 1.22
N ALA A 211 -6.14 16.31 1.82
CA ALA A 211 -4.92 16.22 2.60
C ALA A 211 -3.67 16.45 1.75
N VAL A 212 -3.64 15.92 0.52
CA VAL A 212 -2.56 16.16 -0.45
C VAL A 212 -2.45 17.65 -0.79
N ASP A 213 -3.57 18.32 -1.07
CA ASP A 213 -3.57 19.76 -1.36
C ASP A 213 -2.94 20.58 -0.20
N ARG A 214 -3.33 20.28 1.04
CA ARG A 214 -2.75 20.94 2.22
C ARG A 214 -1.28 20.61 2.42
N LEU A 215 -0.91 19.34 2.28
CA LEU A 215 0.47 18.89 2.43
C LEU A 215 1.40 19.58 1.41
N LEU A 216 0.97 19.72 0.15
CA LEU A 216 1.77 20.37 -0.88
C LEU A 216 1.93 21.88 -0.62
N LYS A 217 0.93 22.56 -0.06
CA LYS A 217 1.05 23.94 0.42
C LYS A 217 2.05 24.05 1.58
N GLU A 218 2.02 23.13 2.53
CA GLU A 218 3.01 23.07 3.61
C GLU A 218 4.42 22.79 3.09
N LEU A 219 4.57 21.95 2.05
CA LEU A 219 5.86 21.75 1.37
C LEU A 219 6.39 23.05 0.76
N GLN A 220 5.56 23.80 0.04
CA GLN A 220 5.96 25.09 -0.55
C GLN A 220 6.42 26.05 0.54
N GLN A 221 5.70 26.19 1.64
CA GLN A 221 6.08 27.05 2.79
C GLN A 221 7.39 26.58 3.45
N PHE A 222 7.60 25.26 3.56
CA PHE A 222 8.86 24.72 4.06
C PHE A 222 10.03 25.13 3.15
N LEU A 223 9.90 24.95 1.83
CA LEU A 223 10.94 25.31 0.87
C LEU A 223 11.24 26.81 0.88
N GLU A 224 10.21 27.67 0.89
CA GLU A 224 10.35 29.13 1.00
C GLU A 224 11.14 29.54 2.25
N THR A 225 10.78 28.96 3.39
CA THR A 225 11.43 29.25 4.68
C THR A 225 12.91 28.86 4.66
N GLN A 226 13.25 27.69 4.09
CA GLN A 226 14.65 27.23 4.08
C GLN A 226 15.51 28.04 3.11
N LEU A 227 15.01 28.39 1.92
CA LEU A 227 15.73 29.18 0.94
C LEU A 227 15.83 30.67 1.34
N GLY A 228 14.83 31.18 2.05
CA GLY A 228 14.89 32.53 2.65
C GLY A 228 16.02 32.65 3.68
N LYS A 229 16.20 31.63 4.52
CA LYS A 229 17.31 31.58 5.51
C LYS A 229 18.69 31.41 4.90
N ALA A 230 18.80 30.75 3.74
CA ALA A 230 20.09 30.53 3.07
C ALA A 230 20.60 31.76 2.33
N ARG A 231 19.77 32.80 2.17
CA ARG A 231 20.14 34.09 1.51
C ARG A 231 20.61 35.15 2.48
N HIS A 232 20.53 34.92 3.78
CA HIS A 232 21.01 35.80 4.85
C HIS A 232 22.18 35.16 5.61
#